data_3a4886d5efd9f08164759ed6eb5d990d
#
_entry.id   3a4886d5efd9f08164759ed6eb5d990d
#
_cell.length_a   1.000
_cell.length_b   1.000
_cell.length_c   1.000
_cell.angle_alpha   90.00
_cell.angle_beta   90.00
_cell.angle_gamma   90.00
#
_symmetry.space_group_name_H-M   'P 1'
#
loop_
_entity.id
_entity.type
_entity.pdbx_description
1 polymer ?
#
loop_
_entity_poly.entity_id
_entity_poly.type
_entity_poly.pdbx_seq_one_letter_code
_entity_poly.pdbx_strand_id
1 'polypeptide(L)'
;MTRLALVAALATVLLLAGCTGTPVSSPEPSPSVPASSSSSPSPEAAPSTPAVVPAAPKRAACYRLSTPQLTKPTNASTPVSCGSRHTAQTIYVGTLDTVVDGHAVAVDSATVQRQLSTTCPSRLAAYVGGSTTARDLSRFNVVWYSPSLAQSDAGADWFRCDLIAFAGEDQLAPLPSTRKLRGALGRSGALADYGLCGTAAPGAQGFERVICSRGHSWRAIDTIGLAGGKRYPGTSQVRKAGDGDCRDLAQSRAGNTLKFRYGWEWPTRAQWGRGQRFGYCWIPG
;
A
#
# COMPACT_ATOMS: atom_id res chain seq x y z
N MET A 1 12.44 51.44 3.89
CA MET A 1 11.97 51.73 5.24
C MET A 1 12.24 50.50 6.10
N THR A 2 13.18 50.69 6.96
CA THR A 2 13.83 49.75 7.90
C THR A 2 12.90 49.33 9.02
N ARG A 3 12.85 48.10 9.44
CA ARG A 3 12.64 47.71 10.83
C ARG A 3 13.27 46.32 11.12
N LEU A 4 14.33 46.39 11.90
CA LEU A 4 14.91 45.33 12.76
C LEU A 4 13.96 45.01 13.91
N ALA A 5 13.97 43.75 14.38
CA ALA A 5 13.78 43.33 15.77
C ALA A 5 13.95 41.80 15.81
N LEU A 6 14.70 41.27 16.57
CA LEU A 6 15.28 41.12 17.90
C LEU A 6 15.32 39.62 18.20
N VAL A 7 16.53 39.15 18.42
CA VAL A 7 16.91 37.81 18.95
C VAL A 7 16.58 37.77 20.43
N ALA A 8 15.93 36.70 20.89
CA ALA A 8 15.88 36.35 22.34
C ALA A 8 16.43 34.95 22.53
N ALA A 9 17.61 34.86 23.07
CA ALA A 9 18.24 33.64 23.60
C ALA A 9 17.71 33.36 25.00
N LEU A 10 17.19 32.15 25.23
CA LEU A 10 16.96 31.63 26.59
C LEU A 10 17.93 30.49 26.86
N ALA A 11 18.83 30.76 27.79
CA ALA A 11 19.71 29.78 28.39
C ALA A 11 18.96 29.04 29.50
N THR A 12 18.95 27.73 29.49
CA THR A 12 18.43 26.87 30.56
C THR A 12 19.58 26.19 31.28
N VAL A 13 19.65 26.45 32.57
CA VAL A 13 20.66 25.99 33.54
C VAL A 13 20.36 24.53 33.92
N LEU A 14 21.38 23.66 33.83
CA LEU A 14 21.37 22.31 34.43
C LEU A 14 21.70 22.41 35.93
N LEU A 15 20.81 21.91 36.77
CA LEU A 15 21.05 21.61 38.17
C LEU A 15 21.42 20.13 38.34
N LEU A 16 22.65 19.84 38.69
CA LEU A 16 23.12 18.54 39.19
C LEU A 16 22.80 18.44 40.70
N ALA A 17 21.96 17.47 41.06
CA ALA A 17 21.75 17.05 42.43
C ALA A 17 22.59 15.80 42.72
N GLY A 18 23.62 15.92 43.54
CA GLY A 18 24.43 14.82 44.04
C GLY A 18 23.73 14.11 45.19
N CYS A 19 23.70 12.76 45.16
CA CYS A 19 23.34 11.95 46.32
C CYS A 19 24.58 11.48 47.03
N THR A 20 24.71 11.90 48.28
CA THR A 20 25.71 11.43 49.22
C THR A 20 25.31 10.08 49.81
N GLY A 21 26.19 9.10 49.71
CA GLY A 21 26.00 7.76 50.28
C GLY A 21 26.27 7.77 51.78
N THR A 22 25.43 7.08 52.55
CA THR A 22 25.64 6.74 53.96
C THR A 22 26.20 5.32 54.07
N PRO A 23 27.13 5.02 55.01
CA PRO A 23 27.68 3.68 55.16
C PRO A 23 26.71 2.80 55.95
N VAL A 24 26.44 1.59 55.39
CA VAL A 24 25.67 0.55 56.07
C VAL A 24 26.58 -0.31 56.91
N SER A 25 26.27 -0.38 58.20
CA SER A 25 26.91 -1.28 59.18
C SER A 25 26.54 -2.75 58.90
N SER A 26 27.55 -3.61 58.99
CA SER A 26 27.39 -5.06 58.96
C SER A 26 26.53 -5.58 60.12
N PRO A 27 25.59 -6.50 59.88
CA PRO A 27 24.99 -7.28 60.96
C PRO A 27 25.75 -8.60 61.22
N GLU A 28 25.86 -8.91 62.47
CA GLU A 28 26.39 -10.05 63.16
C GLU A 28 25.65 -11.39 62.78
N PRO A 29 26.30 -12.57 62.82
CA PRO A 29 25.68 -13.83 62.43
C PRO A 29 24.75 -14.37 63.50
N SER A 30 23.47 -14.59 63.12
CA SER A 30 22.48 -15.33 63.92
C SER A 30 22.49 -16.83 63.60
N PRO A 31 22.12 -17.67 64.57
CA PRO A 31 22.37 -19.12 64.52
C PRO A 31 21.42 -19.85 63.55
N SER A 32 21.98 -20.85 62.88
CA SER A 32 21.36 -21.78 61.94
C SER A 32 20.19 -22.56 62.56
N VAL A 33 19.02 -22.45 61.95
CA VAL A 33 17.86 -23.32 62.16
C VAL A 33 17.87 -24.36 61.04
N PRO A 34 17.66 -25.68 61.30
CA PRO A 34 17.66 -26.69 60.24
C PRO A 34 16.47 -26.52 59.33
N ALA A 35 16.75 -26.39 58.04
CA ALA A 35 15.73 -26.30 56.99
C ALA A 35 15.07 -27.67 56.82
N SER A 36 13.79 -27.77 57.19
CA SER A 36 12.91 -28.84 56.75
C SER A 36 12.67 -28.71 55.23
N SER A 37 13.18 -29.69 54.50
CA SER A 37 12.97 -29.82 53.06
C SER A 37 11.51 -30.21 52.80
N SER A 38 10.61 -29.24 52.65
CA SER A 38 9.29 -29.44 52.01
C SER A 38 9.49 -29.46 50.52
N SER A 39 9.58 -30.64 49.94
CA SER A 39 9.45 -30.87 48.50
C SER A 39 7.99 -30.59 48.11
N SER A 40 7.73 -29.35 47.65
CA SER A 40 6.47 -29.02 46.96
C SER A 40 6.45 -29.77 45.63
N PRO A 41 5.41 -30.55 45.31
CA PRO A 41 5.31 -31.17 44.00
C PRO A 41 5.24 -30.07 42.97
N SER A 42 6.15 -30.10 41.99
CA SER A 42 6.08 -29.25 40.78
C SER A 42 4.75 -29.52 40.07
N PRO A 43 3.97 -28.48 39.75
CA PRO A 43 2.74 -28.73 38.99
C PRO A 43 3.09 -29.40 37.68
N GLU A 44 2.59 -30.64 37.50
CA GLU A 44 2.65 -31.36 36.25
C GLU A 44 2.02 -30.48 35.17
N ALA A 45 2.81 -30.10 34.14
CA ALA A 45 2.35 -29.27 33.05
C ALA A 45 1.17 -29.97 32.35
N ALA A 46 -0.01 -29.37 32.43
CA ALA A 46 -1.19 -29.84 31.70
C ALA A 46 -0.84 -30.04 30.23
N PRO A 47 -1.29 -31.12 29.57
CA PRO A 47 -1.00 -31.33 28.15
C PRO A 47 -1.51 -30.14 27.34
N SER A 48 -0.56 -29.40 26.74
CA SER A 48 -0.87 -28.28 25.87
C SER A 48 -1.59 -28.83 24.65
N THR A 49 -2.85 -28.47 24.48
CA THR A 49 -3.60 -28.76 23.25
C THR A 49 -2.80 -28.14 22.08
N PRO A 50 -2.48 -28.88 21.00
CA PRO A 50 -1.77 -28.33 19.86
C PRO A 50 -2.51 -27.09 19.34
N ALA A 51 -1.81 -25.95 19.24
CA ALA A 51 -2.39 -24.75 18.69
C ALA A 51 -2.84 -25.03 17.26
N VAL A 52 -4.12 -24.79 16.97
CA VAL A 52 -4.65 -24.96 15.61
C VAL A 52 -4.08 -23.85 14.73
N VAL A 53 -3.25 -24.21 13.75
CA VAL A 53 -2.69 -23.25 12.79
C VAL A 53 -3.83 -22.60 12.00
N PRO A 54 -3.98 -21.26 12.01
CA PRO A 54 -5.01 -20.59 11.25
C PRO A 54 -4.90 -20.88 9.75
N ALA A 55 -5.99 -21.36 9.16
CA ALA A 55 -6.01 -21.73 7.75
C ALA A 55 -5.74 -20.52 6.83
N ALA A 56 -4.98 -20.75 5.76
CA ALA A 56 -4.74 -19.75 4.74
C ALA A 56 -6.06 -19.33 4.05
N PRO A 57 -6.20 -18.05 3.66
CA PRO A 57 -7.34 -17.58 2.88
C PRO A 57 -7.51 -18.36 1.57
N LYS A 58 -8.75 -18.53 1.12
CA LYS A 58 -9.02 -19.22 -0.15
C LYS A 58 -8.66 -18.31 -1.34
N ARG A 59 -8.05 -18.87 -2.37
CA ARG A 59 -7.92 -18.20 -3.68
C ARG A 59 -9.30 -17.88 -4.24
N ALA A 60 -9.41 -16.78 -4.97
CA ALA A 60 -10.65 -16.27 -5.55
C ALA A 60 -11.74 -15.92 -4.54
N ALA A 61 -11.41 -15.83 -3.24
CA ALA A 61 -12.34 -15.29 -2.25
C ALA A 61 -12.63 -13.82 -2.52
N CYS A 62 -13.88 -13.40 -2.29
CA CYS A 62 -14.33 -12.03 -2.49
C CYS A 62 -14.64 -11.38 -1.14
N TYR A 63 -14.37 -10.06 -1.04
CA TYR A 63 -14.54 -9.30 0.21
C TYR A 63 -15.20 -7.96 -0.04
N ARG A 64 -15.87 -7.44 0.99
CA ARG A 64 -16.35 -6.05 1.04
C ARG A 64 -15.36 -5.22 1.84
N LEU A 65 -14.27 -4.82 1.20
CA LEU A 65 -13.30 -3.93 1.82
C LEU A 65 -13.75 -2.47 1.71
N SER A 66 -13.34 -1.68 2.69
CA SER A 66 -13.43 -0.21 2.69
C SER A 66 -12.04 0.41 2.59
N THR A 67 -11.94 1.65 2.19
CA THR A 67 -10.66 2.36 2.02
C THR A 67 -9.77 2.35 3.28
N PRO A 68 -10.29 2.53 4.52
CA PRO A 68 -9.45 2.45 5.72
C PRO A 68 -8.81 1.08 5.97
N GLN A 69 -9.36 0.00 5.39
CA GLN A 69 -8.78 -1.35 5.53
C GLN A 69 -7.58 -1.57 4.62
N LEU A 70 -7.44 -0.77 3.55
CA LEU A 70 -6.37 -0.95 2.56
C LEU A 70 -4.96 -0.65 3.10
N THR A 71 -4.87 0.13 4.17
CA THR A 71 -3.60 0.51 4.81
C THR A 71 -3.22 -0.39 6.01
N LYS A 72 -4.06 -1.37 6.33
CA LYS A 72 -3.79 -2.31 7.43
C LYS A 72 -2.97 -3.49 6.92
N PRO A 73 -1.97 -3.97 7.67
CA PRO A 73 -1.17 -5.13 7.28
C PRO A 73 -1.96 -6.45 7.41
N THR A 74 -3.01 -6.45 8.22
CA THR A 74 -3.87 -7.61 8.47
C THR A 74 -5.32 -7.30 8.16
N ASN A 75 -6.11 -8.32 7.83
CA ASN A 75 -7.53 -8.14 7.56
C ASN A 75 -8.33 -9.37 8.00
N ALA A 76 -9.30 -9.16 8.89
CA ALA A 76 -10.19 -10.18 9.44
C ALA A 76 -11.57 -10.21 8.77
N SER A 77 -11.75 -9.55 7.62
CA SER A 77 -13.03 -9.53 6.92
C SER A 77 -13.45 -10.95 6.51
N THR A 78 -14.71 -11.28 6.76
CA THR A 78 -15.30 -12.53 6.31
C THR A 78 -15.50 -12.51 4.79
N PRO A 79 -15.14 -13.58 4.07
CA PRO A 79 -15.42 -13.72 2.64
C PRO A 79 -16.93 -13.63 2.34
N VAL A 80 -17.26 -13.03 1.20
CA VAL A 80 -18.63 -12.98 0.68
C VAL A 80 -18.73 -13.74 -0.64
N SER A 81 -19.94 -14.06 -1.08
CA SER A 81 -20.14 -14.63 -2.43
C SER A 81 -19.65 -13.64 -3.51
N CYS A 82 -18.85 -14.12 -4.47
CA CYS A 82 -18.40 -13.32 -5.61
C CYS A 82 -19.54 -12.97 -6.60
N GLY A 83 -20.71 -13.59 -6.47
CA GLY A 83 -21.93 -13.17 -7.15
C GLY A 83 -22.62 -11.98 -6.49
N SER A 84 -22.29 -11.68 -5.22
CA SER A 84 -22.78 -10.51 -4.50
C SER A 84 -21.86 -9.32 -4.73
N ARG A 85 -22.35 -8.10 -4.41
CA ARG A 85 -21.52 -6.89 -4.46
C ARG A 85 -20.29 -7.05 -3.55
N HIS A 86 -19.11 -6.91 -4.10
CA HIS A 86 -17.82 -6.97 -3.41
C HIS A 86 -16.87 -5.93 -4.01
N THR A 87 -15.83 -5.56 -3.28
CA THR A 87 -14.86 -4.51 -3.65
C THR A 87 -13.44 -5.03 -3.75
N ALA A 88 -13.21 -6.28 -3.34
CA ALA A 88 -11.91 -6.91 -3.43
C ALA A 88 -12.03 -8.39 -3.76
N GLN A 89 -11.04 -8.93 -4.47
CA GLN A 89 -10.96 -10.34 -4.79
C GLN A 89 -9.52 -10.84 -4.61
N THR A 90 -9.34 -11.92 -3.86
CA THR A 90 -8.04 -12.59 -3.73
C THR A 90 -7.61 -13.18 -5.06
N ILE A 91 -6.55 -12.66 -5.63
CA ILE A 91 -5.99 -13.13 -6.90
C ILE A 91 -4.80 -14.09 -6.69
N TYR A 92 -4.17 -14.03 -5.53
CA TYR A 92 -3.05 -14.87 -5.17
C TYR A 92 -2.99 -15.11 -3.66
N VAL A 93 -2.59 -16.32 -3.27
CA VAL A 93 -2.22 -16.69 -1.91
C VAL A 93 -0.86 -17.38 -1.99
N GLY A 94 0.07 -16.95 -1.18
CA GLY A 94 1.42 -17.48 -1.10
C GLY A 94 1.87 -17.68 0.34
N THR A 95 3.10 -18.14 0.50
CA THR A 95 3.76 -18.37 1.79
C THR A 95 4.84 -17.31 1.99
N LEU A 96 4.95 -16.79 3.20
CA LEU A 96 5.98 -15.84 3.62
C LEU A 96 7.26 -16.59 3.97
N ASP A 97 8.40 -16.04 3.55
CA ASP A 97 9.68 -16.43 4.12
C ASP A 97 9.92 -15.57 5.37
N THR A 98 9.80 -16.20 6.53
CA THR A 98 10.02 -15.57 7.84
C THR A 98 11.37 -15.93 8.45
N VAL A 99 12.25 -16.63 7.71
CA VAL A 99 13.62 -16.90 8.11
C VAL A 99 14.57 -16.17 7.17
N VAL A 100 15.26 -15.15 7.69
CA VAL A 100 16.20 -14.32 6.93
C VAL A 100 17.59 -14.48 7.55
N ASP A 101 18.57 -14.87 6.73
CA ASP A 101 19.95 -15.12 7.19
C ASP A 101 20.04 -16.10 8.39
N GLY A 102 19.15 -17.10 8.42
CA GLY A 102 19.07 -18.09 9.49
C GLY A 102 18.34 -17.61 10.77
N HIS A 103 17.79 -16.40 10.77
CA HIS A 103 17.06 -15.83 11.90
C HIS A 103 15.57 -15.70 11.61
N ALA A 104 14.72 -16.09 12.56
CA ALA A 104 13.29 -15.86 12.48
C ALA A 104 13.01 -14.35 12.59
N VAL A 105 12.18 -13.84 11.70
CA VAL A 105 11.75 -12.43 11.66
C VAL A 105 10.22 -12.36 11.72
N ALA A 106 9.70 -11.32 12.37
CA ALA A 106 8.27 -11.11 12.50
C ALA A 106 7.60 -10.87 11.12
N VAL A 107 6.35 -11.33 10.97
CA VAL A 107 5.58 -11.20 9.72
C VAL A 107 5.32 -9.75 9.31
N ASP A 108 5.34 -8.82 10.25
CA ASP A 108 5.19 -7.38 10.01
C ASP A 108 6.53 -6.66 9.79
N SER A 109 7.67 -7.38 9.85
CA SER A 109 8.98 -6.80 9.60
C SER A 109 9.09 -6.20 8.20
N ALA A 110 9.90 -5.15 8.05
CA ALA A 110 10.12 -4.51 6.75
C ALA A 110 10.66 -5.48 5.67
N THR A 111 11.40 -6.50 6.08
CA THR A 111 11.94 -7.51 5.17
C THR A 111 10.85 -8.43 4.63
N VAL A 112 9.95 -8.91 5.48
CA VAL A 112 8.80 -9.72 5.08
C VAL A 112 7.83 -8.88 4.24
N GLN A 113 7.51 -7.65 4.67
CA GLN A 113 6.61 -6.77 3.92
C GLN A 113 7.15 -6.39 2.52
N ARG A 114 8.46 -6.35 2.31
CA ARG A 114 9.03 -6.18 0.98
C ARG A 114 8.73 -7.35 0.04
N GLN A 115 8.63 -8.59 0.54
CA GLN A 115 8.25 -9.74 -0.30
C GLN A 115 6.87 -9.53 -0.91
N LEU A 116 5.92 -9.03 -0.11
CA LEU A 116 4.54 -8.78 -0.55
C LEU A 116 4.48 -7.61 -1.54
N SER A 117 5.17 -6.51 -1.22
CA SER A 117 5.21 -5.32 -2.08
C SER A 117 5.86 -5.58 -3.45
N THR A 118 6.66 -6.61 -3.58
CA THR A 118 7.25 -7.05 -4.85
C THR A 118 6.36 -8.07 -5.56
N THR A 119 5.83 -9.03 -4.81
CA THR A 119 5.07 -10.14 -5.37
C THR A 119 3.67 -9.72 -5.83
N CYS A 120 2.92 -9.00 -5.00
CA CYS A 120 1.52 -8.70 -5.30
C CYS A 120 1.31 -7.82 -6.54
N PRO A 121 2.12 -6.78 -6.83
CA PRO A 121 2.01 -6.04 -8.09
C PRO A 121 2.26 -6.92 -9.33
N SER A 122 3.24 -7.84 -9.28
CA SER A 122 3.50 -8.76 -10.39
C SER A 122 2.35 -9.75 -10.60
N ARG A 123 1.73 -10.22 -9.50
CA ARG A 123 0.53 -11.08 -9.55
C ARG A 123 -0.68 -10.35 -10.12
N LEU A 124 -0.86 -9.05 -9.77
CA LEU A 124 -1.90 -8.22 -10.37
C LEU A 124 -1.68 -8.12 -11.88
N ALA A 125 -0.47 -7.74 -12.33
CA ALA A 125 -0.14 -7.61 -13.75
C ALA A 125 -0.43 -8.89 -14.54
N ALA A 126 -0.02 -10.04 -14.01
CA ALA A 126 -0.29 -11.35 -14.62
C ALA A 126 -1.79 -11.70 -14.62
N TYR A 127 -2.55 -11.27 -13.59
CA TYR A 127 -3.96 -11.59 -13.45
C TYR A 127 -4.85 -10.76 -14.40
N VAL A 128 -4.66 -9.43 -14.43
CA VAL A 128 -5.48 -8.53 -15.26
C VAL A 128 -5.04 -8.49 -16.73
N GLY A 129 -3.80 -8.88 -17.03
CA GLY A 129 -3.22 -8.86 -18.38
C GLY A 129 -3.00 -7.45 -18.92
N GLY A 130 -3.06 -7.32 -20.24
CA GLY A 130 -2.85 -6.05 -20.95
C GLY A 130 -1.40 -5.58 -20.99
N SER A 131 -1.13 -4.49 -21.70
CA SER A 131 0.17 -3.82 -21.73
C SER A 131 0.46 -3.10 -20.41
N THR A 132 1.71 -2.68 -20.20
CA THR A 132 2.06 -1.81 -19.07
C THR A 132 1.25 -0.52 -19.10
N THR A 133 1.16 0.12 -20.25
CA THR A 133 0.31 1.32 -20.44
C THR A 133 -1.14 1.06 -20.07
N ALA A 134 -1.75 -0.06 -20.50
CA ALA A 134 -3.13 -0.37 -20.14
C ALA A 134 -3.31 -0.54 -18.62
N ARG A 135 -2.33 -1.13 -17.95
CA ARG A 135 -2.33 -1.25 -16.48
C ARG A 135 -2.19 0.11 -15.79
N ASP A 136 -1.26 0.94 -16.25
CA ASP A 136 -1.03 2.29 -15.72
C ASP A 136 -2.23 3.21 -15.94
N LEU A 137 -2.94 3.04 -17.07
CA LEU A 137 -4.19 3.74 -17.38
C LEU A 137 -5.42 3.15 -16.67
N SER A 138 -5.28 2.06 -15.92
CA SER A 138 -6.41 1.46 -15.23
C SER A 138 -6.55 1.95 -13.79
N ARG A 139 -7.74 1.78 -13.23
CA ARG A 139 -8.01 2.02 -11.81
C ARG A 139 -7.86 0.76 -10.97
N PHE A 140 -7.40 -0.36 -11.55
CA PHE A 140 -7.04 -1.55 -10.79
C PHE A 140 -5.82 -1.29 -9.91
N ASN A 141 -5.85 -1.88 -8.74
CA ASN A 141 -4.75 -1.87 -7.80
C ASN A 141 -4.72 -3.19 -7.02
N VAL A 142 -3.68 -3.41 -6.25
CA VAL A 142 -3.54 -4.57 -5.39
C VAL A 142 -3.21 -4.13 -3.97
N VAL A 143 -3.87 -4.75 -3.02
CA VAL A 143 -3.53 -4.68 -1.60
C VAL A 143 -3.15 -6.07 -1.11
N TRP A 144 -2.43 -6.14 -0.01
CA TRP A 144 -2.00 -7.43 0.53
C TRP A 144 -2.20 -7.47 2.04
N TYR A 145 -2.37 -8.68 2.53
CA TYR A 145 -2.54 -8.96 3.94
C TYR A 145 -1.71 -10.16 4.34
N SER A 146 -1.11 -10.08 5.51
CA SER A 146 -0.42 -11.17 6.20
C SER A 146 -1.20 -11.61 7.45
N PRO A 147 -0.84 -12.71 8.10
CA PRO A 147 -1.33 -13.06 9.41
C PRO A 147 -1.06 -11.96 10.43
N SER A 148 -1.83 -11.90 11.50
CA SER A 148 -1.44 -11.16 12.69
C SER A 148 -0.25 -11.84 13.37
N LEU A 149 0.43 -11.13 14.28
CA LEU A 149 1.51 -11.73 15.08
C LEU A 149 1.01 -13.00 15.80
N ALA A 150 -0.13 -12.94 16.47
CA ALA A 150 -0.71 -14.08 17.16
C ALA A 150 -1.04 -15.25 16.22
N GLN A 151 -1.47 -14.99 14.98
CA GLN A 151 -1.68 -16.05 13.98
C GLN A 151 -0.35 -16.64 13.50
N SER A 152 0.67 -15.80 13.34
CA SER A 152 2.01 -16.25 12.97
C SER A 152 2.67 -17.06 14.08
N ASP A 153 2.50 -16.67 15.34
CA ASP A 153 2.96 -17.43 16.51
C ASP A 153 2.30 -18.82 16.59
N ALA A 154 1.05 -18.91 16.11
CA ALA A 154 0.34 -20.18 15.95
C ALA A 154 0.73 -20.96 14.67
N GLY A 155 1.75 -20.49 13.91
CA GLY A 155 2.31 -21.16 12.74
C GLY A 155 1.72 -20.71 11.39
N ALA A 156 0.92 -19.66 11.32
CA ALA A 156 0.44 -19.14 10.05
C ALA A 156 1.53 -18.33 9.32
N ASP A 157 1.81 -18.72 8.09
CA ASP A 157 2.85 -18.13 7.22
C ASP A 157 2.33 -17.66 5.87
N TRP A 158 1.01 -17.59 5.69
CA TRP A 158 0.38 -17.22 4.44
C TRP A 158 0.41 -15.70 4.19
N PHE A 159 0.30 -15.30 2.94
CA PHE A 159 -0.14 -13.95 2.56
C PHE A 159 -1.14 -14.03 1.41
N ARG A 160 -1.95 -13.01 1.27
CA ARG A 160 -2.86 -12.88 0.12
C ARG A 160 -2.68 -11.54 -0.57
N CYS A 161 -2.85 -11.53 -1.89
CA CYS A 161 -2.95 -10.35 -2.73
C CYS A 161 -4.39 -10.20 -3.19
N ASP A 162 -5.01 -9.08 -2.86
CA ASP A 162 -6.39 -8.80 -3.22
C ASP A 162 -6.43 -7.69 -4.29
N LEU A 163 -7.01 -7.99 -5.44
CA LEU A 163 -7.32 -7.02 -6.48
C LEU A 163 -8.47 -6.13 -5.99
N ILE A 164 -8.30 -4.83 -6.17
CA ILE A 164 -9.29 -3.78 -5.94
C ILE A 164 -9.37 -2.87 -7.15
N ALA A 165 -10.40 -2.04 -7.25
CA ALA A 165 -10.44 -0.92 -8.19
C ALA A 165 -10.90 0.35 -7.46
N PHE A 166 -10.26 1.49 -7.76
CA PHE A 166 -10.66 2.77 -7.21
C PHE A 166 -11.74 3.42 -8.08
N ALA A 167 -12.90 3.69 -7.50
CA ALA A 167 -13.96 4.45 -8.16
C ALA A 167 -13.68 5.96 -8.16
N GLY A 168 -13.06 6.46 -7.11
CA GLY A 168 -12.59 7.82 -6.86
C GLY A 168 -11.35 7.78 -5.98
N GLU A 169 -10.99 8.86 -5.32
CA GLU A 169 -9.79 8.89 -4.45
C GLU A 169 -9.98 8.01 -3.21
N ASP A 170 -11.11 8.16 -2.51
CA ASP A 170 -11.42 7.42 -1.27
C ASP A 170 -12.56 6.41 -1.42
N GLN A 171 -12.81 5.94 -2.63
CA GLN A 171 -13.90 5.02 -2.91
C GLN A 171 -13.46 3.83 -3.72
N LEU A 172 -13.85 2.64 -3.28
CA LEU A 172 -13.67 1.41 -4.05
C LEU A 172 -14.84 1.18 -4.99
N ALA A 173 -14.55 0.78 -6.20
CA ALA A 173 -15.53 0.31 -7.15
C ALA A 173 -16.01 -1.11 -6.79
N PRO A 174 -17.29 -1.42 -6.97
CA PRO A 174 -17.72 -2.80 -6.97
C PRO A 174 -17.06 -3.56 -8.13
N LEU A 175 -16.56 -4.75 -7.82
CA LEU A 175 -15.93 -5.62 -8.81
C LEU A 175 -16.97 -6.53 -9.48
N PRO A 176 -16.79 -6.86 -10.78
CA PRO A 176 -17.59 -7.87 -11.44
C PRO A 176 -17.19 -9.28 -10.97
N SER A 177 -17.92 -10.29 -11.43
CA SER A 177 -17.58 -11.69 -11.13
C SER A 177 -16.15 -12.04 -11.56
N THR A 178 -15.53 -12.96 -10.86
CA THR A 178 -14.14 -13.44 -11.04
C THR A 178 -13.74 -13.68 -12.51
N ARG A 179 -14.63 -14.28 -13.31
CA ARG A 179 -14.35 -14.59 -14.72
C ARG A 179 -14.12 -13.35 -15.58
N LYS A 180 -14.74 -12.22 -15.23
CA LYS A 180 -14.61 -10.97 -15.98
C LYS A 180 -13.33 -10.19 -15.63
N LEU A 181 -12.71 -10.44 -14.47
CA LEU A 181 -11.51 -9.75 -14.02
C LEU A 181 -10.22 -10.35 -14.59
N ARG A 182 -10.17 -11.69 -14.71
CA ARG A 182 -8.97 -12.35 -15.28
C ARG A 182 -8.80 -11.95 -16.76
N GLY A 183 -7.63 -11.41 -17.10
CA GLY A 183 -7.31 -10.89 -18.43
C GLY A 183 -8.15 -9.68 -18.84
N ALA A 184 -8.75 -8.96 -17.89
CA ALA A 184 -9.66 -7.85 -18.17
C ALA A 184 -9.03 -6.80 -19.08
N LEU A 185 -7.79 -6.39 -18.81
CA LEU A 185 -7.10 -5.32 -19.55
C LEU A 185 -6.56 -5.76 -20.92
N GLY A 186 -6.59 -7.06 -21.23
CA GLY A 186 -6.29 -7.57 -22.57
C GLY A 186 -7.50 -7.54 -23.53
N ARG A 187 -8.69 -7.18 -23.03
CA ARG A 187 -9.90 -7.15 -23.87
C ARG A 187 -10.12 -5.76 -24.45
N SER A 188 -10.70 -5.74 -25.64
CA SER A 188 -11.16 -4.50 -26.27
C SER A 188 -12.17 -3.78 -25.36
N GLY A 189 -12.04 -2.46 -25.22
CA GLY A 189 -12.94 -1.62 -24.43
C GLY A 189 -12.73 -1.67 -22.90
N ALA A 190 -11.77 -2.45 -22.40
CA ALA A 190 -11.55 -2.57 -20.95
C ALA A 190 -11.34 -1.24 -20.23
N LEU A 191 -10.68 -0.28 -20.87
CA LEU A 191 -10.45 1.06 -20.30
C LEU A 191 -11.70 1.95 -20.35
N ALA A 192 -12.76 1.58 -21.07
CA ALA A 192 -14.05 2.27 -20.96
C ALA A 192 -14.69 2.04 -19.59
N ASP A 193 -14.50 0.82 -19.02
CA ASP A 193 -15.04 0.48 -17.72
C ASP A 193 -14.06 0.80 -16.59
N TYR A 194 -12.80 0.37 -16.74
CA TYR A 194 -11.80 0.37 -15.67
C TYR A 194 -10.70 1.41 -15.85
N GLY A 195 -10.80 2.25 -16.88
CA GLY A 195 -9.80 3.26 -17.19
C GLY A 195 -9.75 4.41 -16.19
N LEU A 196 -8.69 5.18 -16.30
CA LEU A 196 -8.46 6.40 -15.55
C LEU A 196 -9.13 7.57 -16.26
N CYS A 197 -10.17 8.10 -15.64
CA CYS A 197 -10.90 9.28 -16.10
C CYS A 197 -10.86 10.39 -15.04
N GLY A 198 -11.24 11.61 -15.41
CA GLY A 198 -11.23 12.79 -14.58
C GLY A 198 -12.53 13.59 -14.65
N THR A 199 -12.93 14.19 -13.54
CA THR A 199 -14.12 15.05 -13.44
C THR A 199 -13.93 16.40 -14.14
N ALA A 200 -12.68 16.84 -14.26
CA ALA A 200 -12.26 18.07 -14.92
C ALA A 200 -10.90 17.87 -15.62
N ALA A 201 -10.36 18.91 -16.25
CA ALA A 201 -8.99 18.89 -16.77
C ALA A 201 -7.97 18.68 -15.63
N PRO A 202 -6.87 17.95 -15.86
CA PRO A 202 -5.85 17.77 -14.83
C PRO A 202 -5.26 19.13 -14.40
N GLY A 203 -5.20 19.34 -13.07
CA GLY A 203 -4.77 20.60 -12.47
C GLY A 203 -5.83 21.69 -12.39
N ALA A 204 -7.03 21.50 -12.94
CA ALA A 204 -8.15 22.43 -12.77
C ALA A 204 -8.81 22.22 -11.40
N GLN A 205 -9.52 23.25 -10.93
CA GLN A 205 -10.34 23.15 -9.73
C GLN A 205 -11.42 22.06 -9.91
N GLY A 206 -11.59 21.22 -8.90
CA GLY A 206 -12.54 20.11 -8.92
C GLY A 206 -12.07 18.89 -9.75
N PHE A 207 -10.80 18.85 -10.16
CA PHE A 207 -10.24 17.66 -10.76
C PHE A 207 -10.11 16.53 -9.74
N GLU A 208 -10.81 15.44 -10.01
CA GLU A 208 -10.70 14.17 -9.30
C GLU A 208 -10.47 13.03 -10.29
N ARG A 209 -9.61 12.10 -9.92
CA ARG A 209 -9.42 10.86 -10.69
C ARG A 209 -10.54 9.89 -10.36
N VAL A 210 -11.30 9.50 -11.37
CA VAL A 210 -12.40 8.56 -11.27
C VAL A 210 -12.21 7.39 -12.22
N ILE A 211 -12.91 6.30 -11.96
CA ILE A 211 -13.03 5.19 -12.92
C ILE A 211 -13.93 5.61 -14.08
N CYS A 212 -13.59 5.23 -15.33
CA CYS A 212 -14.30 5.70 -16.51
C CYS A 212 -15.77 5.25 -16.60
N SER A 213 -16.17 4.21 -15.87
CA SER A 213 -17.59 3.83 -15.72
C SER A 213 -18.42 4.82 -14.88
N ARG A 214 -17.79 5.86 -14.28
CA ARG A 214 -18.47 6.98 -13.61
C ARG A 214 -18.55 8.20 -14.51
N GLY A 215 -19.41 9.15 -14.15
CA GLY A 215 -19.48 10.45 -14.83
C GLY A 215 -18.11 11.15 -14.83
N HIS A 216 -17.63 11.51 -15.99
CA HIS A 216 -16.35 12.16 -16.20
C HIS A 216 -16.42 13.11 -17.39
N SER A 217 -15.45 14.00 -17.52
CA SER A 217 -15.32 14.93 -18.64
C SER A 217 -13.94 14.88 -19.30
N TRP A 218 -13.02 14.12 -18.72
CA TRP A 218 -11.67 13.88 -19.22
C TRP A 218 -11.31 12.42 -19.08
N ARG A 219 -10.47 11.93 -20.02
CA ARG A 219 -9.92 10.56 -19.95
C ARG A 219 -8.42 10.57 -20.21
N ALA A 220 -7.69 9.77 -19.47
CA ALA A 220 -6.29 9.48 -19.76
C ALA A 220 -6.23 8.54 -20.97
N ILE A 221 -5.42 8.89 -21.97
CA ILE A 221 -5.32 8.14 -23.24
C ILE A 221 -3.99 7.42 -23.40
N ASP A 222 -2.95 7.88 -22.68
CA ASP A 222 -1.63 7.26 -22.69
C ASP A 222 -0.80 7.70 -21.49
N THR A 223 0.35 7.04 -21.31
CA THR A 223 1.41 7.42 -20.39
C THR A 223 2.64 7.86 -21.16
N ILE A 224 3.21 8.99 -20.78
CA ILE A 224 4.45 9.51 -21.36
C ILE A 224 5.59 9.21 -20.39
N GLY A 225 6.53 8.39 -20.82
CA GLY A 225 7.72 8.03 -20.04
C GLY A 225 8.66 9.22 -19.84
N LEU A 226 9.19 9.37 -18.65
CA LEU A 226 10.10 10.44 -18.30
C LEU A 226 11.48 9.88 -17.99
N ALA A 227 12.51 10.41 -18.66
CA ALA A 227 13.89 10.10 -18.35
C ALA A 227 14.27 10.60 -16.96
N GLY A 228 15.10 9.87 -16.24
CA GLY A 228 15.65 10.30 -14.96
C GLY A 228 15.98 9.15 -14.01
N GLY A 229 16.82 9.46 -13.04
CA GLY A 229 17.27 8.54 -12.01
C GLY A 229 16.35 8.51 -10.76
N LYS A 230 16.94 8.12 -9.62
CA LYS A 230 16.22 8.08 -8.34
C LYS A 230 15.80 9.47 -7.83
N ARG A 231 16.62 10.49 -8.12
CA ARG A 231 16.33 11.87 -7.68
C ARG A 231 15.26 12.51 -8.55
N TYR A 232 14.27 13.15 -7.90
CA TYR A 232 13.24 13.94 -8.61
C TYR A 232 13.87 15.15 -9.30
N PRO A 233 13.71 15.32 -10.62
CA PRO A 233 14.40 16.40 -11.34
C PRO A 233 13.81 17.81 -11.08
N GLY A 234 12.64 17.87 -10.47
CA GLY A 234 11.92 19.11 -10.20
C GLY A 234 10.68 19.28 -11.05
N THR A 235 9.67 19.98 -10.48
CA THR A 235 8.35 20.16 -11.11
C THR A 235 8.44 20.82 -12.50
N SER A 236 9.29 21.83 -12.66
CA SER A 236 9.45 22.52 -13.94
C SER A 236 9.97 21.59 -15.04
N GLN A 237 10.92 20.70 -14.71
CA GLN A 237 11.49 19.77 -15.68
C GLN A 237 10.49 18.67 -16.08
N VAL A 238 9.83 18.02 -15.13
CA VAL A 238 8.84 16.98 -15.45
C VAL A 238 7.61 17.53 -16.17
N ARG A 239 7.23 18.79 -15.89
CA ARG A 239 6.16 19.48 -16.60
C ARG A 239 6.49 19.68 -18.07
N LYS A 240 7.72 20.12 -18.38
CA LYS A 240 8.15 20.35 -19.77
C LYS A 240 8.39 19.05 -20.53
N ALA A 241 8.89 18.01 -19.84
CA ALA A 241 9.42 16.82 -20.48
C ALA A 241 8.39 15.99 -21.27
N GLY A 242 7.11 16.00 -20.86
CA GLY A 242 6.08 15.22 -21.54
C GLY A 242 5.00 16.07 -22.21
N ASP A 243 5.07 17.40 -22.12
CA ASP A 243 4.01 18.28 -22.62
C ASP A 243 3.87 18.21 -24.15
N GLY A 244 5.00 18.25 -24.87
CA GLY A 244 5.04 18.17 -26.33
C GLY A 244 4.48 16.85 -26.85
N ASP A 245 4.96 15.74 -26.30
CA ASP A 245 4.54 14.38 -26.69
C ASP A 245 3.04 14.18 -26.42
N CYS A 246 2.55 14.68 -25.27
CA CYS A 246 1.11 14.60 -24.96
C CYS A 246 0.28 15.45 -25.91
N ARG A 247 0.73 16.64 -26.24
CA ARG A 247 0.05 17.53 -27.20
C ARG A 247 -0.06 16.85 -28.57
N ASP A 248 1.03 16.32 -29.08
CA ASP A 248 1.09 15.71 -30.42
C ASP A 248 0.24 14.41 -30.46
N LEU A 249 0.25 13.63 -29.38
CA LEU A 249 -0.63 12.48 -29.23
C LEU A 249 -2.12 12.89 -29.20
N ALA A 250 -2.47 13.91 -28.44
CA ALA A 250 -3.84 14.41 -28.35
C ALA A 250 -4.32 14.96 -29.71
N GLN A 251 -3.44 15.67 -30.44
CA GLN A 251 -3.71 16.17 -31.77
C GLN A 251 -4.01 15.02 -32.75
N SER A 252 -3.22 13.94 -32.69
CA SER A 252 -3.41 12.76 -33.56
C SER A 252 -4.73 12.02 -33.28
N ARG A 253 -5.30 12.18 -32.09
CA ARG A 253 -6.57 11.58 -31.68
C ARG A 253 -7.77 12.49 -31.87
N ALA A 254 -7.53 13.78 -32.19
CA ALA A 254 -8.58 14.77 -32.34
C ALA A 254 -9.27 14.64 -33.70
N GLY A 255 -10.61 14.80 -33.72
CA GLY A 255 -11.38 14.90 -34.96
C GLY A 255 -11.10 16.20 -35.73
N ASN A 256 -10.52 17.21 -35.07
CA ASN A 256 -10.06 18.47 -35.68
C ASN A 256 -8.68 18.82 -35.12
N THR A 257 -7.66 18.71 -35.94
CA THR A 257 -6.26 18.94 -35.57
C THR A 257 -5.90 20.39 -35.27
N LEU A 258 -6.77 21.35 -35.66
CA LEU A 258 -6.59 22.78 -35.38
C LEU A 258 -7.28 23.23 -34.09
N LYS A 259 -8.28 22.46 -33.64
CA LYS A 259 -9.06 22.79 -32.43
C LYS A 259 -9.19 21.52 -31.55
N PHE A 260 -8.22 21.32 -30.70
CA PHE A 260 -8.23 20.22 -29.73
C PHE A 260 -7.81 20.72 -28.34
N ARG A 261 -8.16 19.95 -27.33
CA ARG A 261 -7.74 20.19 -25.94
C ARG A 261 -7.01 18.97 -25.44
N TYR A 262 -5.98 19.20 -24.63
CA TYR A 262 -5.25 18.16 -23.94
C TYR A 262 -4.87 18.61 -22.54
N GLY A 263 -4.50 17.69 -21.71
CA GLY A 263 -3.95 17.93 -20.39
C GLY A 263 -2.75 17.01 -20.16
N TRP A 264 -1.67 17.57 -19.66
CA TRP A 264 -0.51 16.83 -19.26
C TRP A 264 -0.44 16.81 -17.73
N GLU A 265 -0.47 15.60 -17.15
CA GLU A 265 -0.37 15.41 -15.71
C GLU A 265 0.94 14.69 -15.39
N TRP A 266 1.91 15.45 -14.86
CA TRP A 266 3.23 14.96 -14.52
C TRP A 266 3.28 14.36 -13.09
N PRO A 267 4.25 13.46 -12.79
CA PRO A 267 4.39 12.87 -11.46
C PRO A 267 4.86 13.89 -10.44
N THR A 268 4.31 13.82 -9.25
CA THR A 268 4.78 14.57 -8.08
C THR A 268 6.09 13.98 -7.54
N ARG A 269 6.80 14.72 -6.67
CA ARG A 269 7.99 14.20 -5.97
C ARG A 269 7.70 12.90 -5.21
N ALA A 270 6.53 12.79 -4.56
CA ALA A 270 6.13 11.60 -3.83
C ALA A 270 5.89 10.39 -4.75
N GLN A 271 5.23 10.60 -5.89
CA GLN A 271 5.04 9.56 -6.91
C GLN A 271 6.38 9.11 -7.51
N TRP A 272 7.28 10.05 -7.78
CA TRP A 272 8.64 9.75 -8.24
C TRP A 272 9.43 8.93 -7.22
N GLY A 273 9.33 9.26 -5.94
CA GLY A 273 9.95 8.50 -4.84
C GLY A 273 9.44 7.05 -4.76
N ARG A 274 8.19 6.82 -5.17
CA ARG A 274 7.59 5.48 -5.29
C ARG A 274 7.88 4.76 -6.60
N GLY A 275 8.69 5.36 -7.49
CA GLY A 275 9.13 4.74 -8.74
C GLY A 275 8.34 5.12 -9.98
N GLN A 276 7.31 5.98 -9.90
CA GLN A 276 6.58 6.44 -11.09
C GLN A 276 7.47 7.33 -11.94
N ARG A 277 7.78 6.89 -13.16
CA ARG A 277 8.64 7.54 -14.14
C ARG A 277 7.87 7.94 -15.40
N PHE A 278 6.60 8.20 -15.25
CA PHE A 278 5.70 8.62 -16.34
C PHE A 278 4.65 9.59 -15.80
N GLY A 279 4.06 10.34 -16.70
CA GLY A 279 2.85 11.10 -16.47
C GLY A 279 1.74 10.66 -17.38
N TYR A 280 0.55 11.21 -17.19
CA TYR A 280 -0.64 10.86 -17.96
C TYR A 280 -0.98 11.95 -18.99
N CYS A 281 -1.27 11.51 -20.22
CA CYS A 281 -1.82 12.35 -21.26
C CYS A 281 -3.35 12.24 -21.25
N TRP A 282 -4.03 13.38 -21.20
CA TRP A 282 -5.47 13.48 -21.07
C TRP A 282 -6.09 14.21 -22.25
N ILE A 283 -7.28 13.78 -22.63
CA ILE A 283 -8.17 14.51 -23.58
C ILE A 283 -9.56 14.61 -22.97
N PRO A 284 -10.42 15.55 -23.46
CA PRO A 284 -11.85 15.52 -23.15
C PRO A 284 -12.45 14.15 -23.46
N GLY A 285 -13.31 13.64 -22.55
CA GLY A 285 -13.96 12.32 -22.63
C GLY A 285 -15.41 12.39 -23.06
#